data_3ae136beaa49690c8c2aa9862ad3bff2
#
_entry.id   3ae136beaa49690c8c2aa9862ad3bff2
#
_cell.length_a   1.000
_cell.length_b   1.000
_cell.length_c   1.000
_cell.angle_alpha   90.00
_cell.angle_beta   90.00
_cell.angle_gamma   90.00
#
_symmetry.space_group_name_H-M   'P 1'
#
loop_
_entity.id
_entity.type
_entity.pdbx_description
1 polymer ?
#
loop_
_entity_poly.entity_id
_entity_poly.type
_entity_poly.pdbx_seq_one_letter_code
_entity_poly.pdbx_strand_id
1 'polypeptide(L)'
;MARRLIGRAAARLGPVLLAAALMSSGAAQAGNQKEEALGDAVRLALEHAIRDGRPPKPVFRDEVARVRYQQWFDAMSARLKRRLPDDQTRTEFLESAWYEATRAGLDPGLVLGLIQVESAYRKYAVSMVGARGYMQVMPFWTKVIGDSNRRALFDMQTNLRYGCSILRMYIDMEGGNLYLALGRYNGSRGKPEYPNAVLAAWKNWEFKQDVMVSSR
;
A
#
# COMPACT_ATOMS: atom_id res chain seq x y z
N MET A 1 -49.59 -1.36 -72.31
CA MET A 1 -50.02 -1.17 -70.93
C MET A 1 -49.19 -2.07 -70.04
N ALA A 2 -48.14 -1.57 -69.42
CA ALA A 2 -47.22 -2.34 -68.60
C ALA A 2 -47.24 -1.81 -67.19
N ARG A 3 -47.71 -2.58 -66.21
CA ARG A 3 -47.64 -2.29 -64.77
C ARG A 3 -46.32 -2.78 -64.23
N ARG A 4 -45.48 -1.83 -63.75
CA ARG A 4 -44.27 -2.11 -62.99
C ARG A 4 -44.63 -2.40 -61.52
N LEU A 5 -44.31 -3.62 -61.06
CA LEU A 5 -44.31 -3.98 -59.65
C LEU A 5 -42.98 -3.59 -59.02
N ILE A 6 -43.02 -2.68 -58.05
CA ILE A 6 -41.87 -2.27 -57.26
C ILE A 6 -41.82 -3.19 -56.04
N GLY A 7 -40.81 -4.08 -56.03
CA GLY A 7 -40.51 -4.93 -54.90
C GLY A 7 -39.84 -4.11 -53.77
N ARG A 8 -40.46 -4.06 -52.59
CA ARG A 8 -39.86 -3.53 -51.37
C ARG A 8 -38.98 -4.60 -50.74
N ALA A 9 -37.69 -4.39 -50.78
CA ALA A 9 -36.74 -5.15 -50.00
C ALA A 9 -36.79 -4.64 -48.52
N ALA A 10 -37.32 -5.47 -47.62
CA ALA A 10 -37.28 -5.21 -46.20
C ALA A 10 -35.91 -5.63 -45.64
N ALA A 11 -35.08 -4.67 -45.33
CA ALA A 11 -33.84 -4.88 -44.59
C ALA A 11 -34.17 -5.24 -43.13
N ARG A 12 -33.95 -6.49 -42.74
CA ARG A 12 -34.03 -6.92 -41.34
C ARG A 12 -32.77 -6.49 -40.62
N LEU A 13 -32.85 -5.41 -39.84
CA LEU A 13 -31.87 -5.01 -38.84
C LEU A 13 -32.01 -5.96 -37.63
N GLY A 14 -31.10 -6.90 -37.49
CA GLY A 14 -30.99 -7.70 -36.28
C GLY A 14 -30.47 -6.86 -35.13
N PRO A 15 -30.97 -7.03 -33.91
CA PRO A 15 -30.43 -6.33 -32.75
C PRO A 15 -29.04 -6.87 -32.42
N VAL A 16 -28.03 -6.04 -32.60
CA VAL A 16 -26.69 -6.26 -32.03
C VAL A 16 -26.81 -6.03 -30.51
N LEU A 17 -26.95 -7.12 -29.77
CA LEU A 17 -26.82 -7.13 -28.32
C LEU A 17 -25.35 -6.86 -27.99
N LEU A 18 -25.06 -5.60 -27.71
CA LEU A 18 -23.79 -5.17 -27.10
C LEU A 18 -23.82 -5.66 -25.66
N ALA A 19 -23.26 -6.84 -25.40
CA ALA A 19 -22.99 -7.31 -24.06
C ALA A 19 -21.88 -6.47 -23.48
N ALA A 20 -22.24 -5.37 -22.81
CA ALA A 20 -21.34 -4.64 -21.95
C ALA A 20 -20.99 -5.56 -20.76
N ALA A 21 -19.88 -6.28 -20.86
CA ALA A 21 -19.26 -6.96 -19.75
C ALA A 21 -18.85 -5.88 -18.73
N LEU A 22 -19.70 -5.63 -17.74
CA LEU A 22 -19.36 -4.91 -16.53
C LEU A 22 -18.30 -5.75 -15.82
N MET A 23 -17.03 -5.48 -16.15
CA MET A 23 -15.91 -5.83 -15.31
C MET A 23 -16.06 -5.00 -14.03
N SER A 24 -16.86 -5.50 -13.09
CA SER A 24 -16.79 -5.05 -11.71
C SER A 24 -15.45 -5.52 -11.17
N SER A 25 -14.40 -4.75 -11.48
CA SER A 25 -13.18 -4.76 -10.70
C SER A 25 -13.63 -4.41 -9.28
N GLY A 26 -13.79 -5.41 -8.43
CA GLY A 26 -13.97 -5.22 -7.00
C GLY A 26 -12.75 -4.46 -6.51
N ALA A 27 -12.80 -3.13 -6.56
CA ALA A 27 -11.78 -2.29 -5.97
C ALA A 27 -11.73 -2.68 -4.50
N ALA A 28 -10.62 -3.29 -4.07
CA ALA A 28 -10.36 -3.52 -2.66
C ALA A 28 -10.58 -2.18 -1.96
N GLN A 29 -11.57 -2.10 -1.09
CA GLN A 29 -11.85 -0.86 -0.35
C GLN A 29 -10.67 -0.62 0.59
N ALA A 30 -9.83 0.33 0.23
CA ALA A 30 -8.71 0.74 1.03
C ALA A 30 -9.17 1.45 2.31
N GLY A 31 -8.46 1.21 3.41
CA GLY A 31 -8.60 1.97 4.64
C GLY A 31 -9.88 1.75 5.42
N ASN A 32 -10.31 0.51 5.63
CA ASN A 32 -11.50 0.17 6.43
C ASN A 32 -11.14 -0.49 7.77
N GLN A 33 -10.03 -0.05 8.38
CA GLN A 33 -9.57 -0.56 9.68
C GLN A 33 -10.67 -0.38 10.75
N LYS A 34 -10.84 -1.42 11.57
CA LYS A 34 -11.78 -1.40 12.69
C LYS A 34 -11.05 -1.03 13.98
N GLU A 35 -11.71 -0.23 14.82
CA GLU A 35 -11.22 0.01 16.17
C GLU A 35 -11.43 -1.25 17.00
N GLU A 36 -10.33 -1.79 17.55
CA GLU A 36 -10.34 -2.96 18.43
C GLU A 36 -9.71 -2.57 19.77
N ALA A 37 -10.19 -3.17 20.86
CA ALA A 37 -9.57 -2.98 22.17
C ALA A 37 -8.16 -3.60 22.16
N LEU A 38 -7.16 -2.78 22.48
CA LEU A 38 -5.77 -3.22 22.62
C LEU A 38 -5.45 -3.50 24.08
N GLY A 39 -4.71 -4.58 24.33
CA GLY A 39 -4.09 -4.79 25.64
C GLY A 39 -3.08 -3.67 25.96
N ASP A 40 -2.97 -3.30 27.26
CA ASP A 40 -2.15 -2.15 27.68
C ASP A 40 -0.69 -2.24 27.21
N ALA A 41 -0.08 -3.43 27.27
CA ALA A 41 1.30 -3.62 26.80
C ALA A 41 1.46 -3.33 25.30
N VAL A 42 0.52 -3.77 24.47
CA VAL A 42 0.52 -3.52 23.03
C VAL A 42 0.32 -2.04 22.75
N ARG A 43 -0.61 -1.41 23.45
CA ARG A 43 -0.86 0.04 23.31
C ARG A 43 0.37 0.85 23.68
N LEU A 44 1.01 0.58 24.81
CA LEU A 44 2.24 1.28 25.25
C LEU A 44 3.40 1.09 24.25
N ALA A 45 3.59 -0.12 23.72
CA ALA A 45 4.61 -0.38 22.69
C ALA A 45 4.37 0.43 21.42
N LEU A 46 3.12 0.52 20.97
CA LEU A 46 2.76 1.34 19.80
C LEU A 46 2.91 2.84 20.08
N GLU A 47 2.48 3.33 21.24
CA GLU A 47 2.68 4.73 21.64
C GLU A 47 4.17 5.11 21.62
N HIS A 48 5.03 4.25 22.17
CA HIS A 48 6.47 4.45 22.13
C HIS A 48 6.99 4.51 20.69
N ALA A 49 6.56 3.56 19.84
CA ALA A 49 6.94 3.52 18.43
C ALA A 49 6.49 4.78 17.65
N ILE A 50 5.35 5.37 18.01
CA ILE A 50 4.83 6.58 17.36
C ILE A 50 5.57 7.85 17.81
N ARG A 51 5.96 7.94 19.09
CA ARG A 51 6.67 9.10 19.64
C ARG A 51 8.11 9.25 19.16
N ASP A 52 8.68 8.17 18.66
CA ASP A 52 10.04 8.17 18.15
C ASP A 52 10.22 9.22 17.04
N GLY A 53 11.17 10.13 17.19
CA GLY A 53 11.36 11.31 16.35
C GLY A 53 11.60 11.01 14.86
N ARG A 54 12.10 11.99 14.11
CA ARG A 54 12.49 11.77 12.71
C ARG A 54 13.56 10.70 12.61
N PRO A 55 13.53 9.82 11.60
CA PRO A 55 14.59 8.85 11.43
C PRO A 55 15.90 9.58 11.19
N PRO A 56 16.99 9.12 11.82
CA PRO A 56 18.32 9.54 11.40
C PRO A 56 18.55 9.12 9.94
N LYS A 57 19.51 9.75 9.27
CA LYS A 57 20.00 9.23 8.00
C LYS A 57 20.35 7.74 8.18
N PRO A 58 20.08 6.89 7.18
CA PRO A 58 20.35 5.47 7.31
C PRO A 58 21.79 5.22 7.77
N VAL A 59 21.94 4.50 8.89
CA VAL A 59 23.24 4.08 9.41
C VAL A 59 23.40 2.61 9.06
N PHE A 60 24.49 2.27 8.38
CA PHE A 60 24.76 0.91 7.94
C PHE A 60 25.86 0.30 8.82
N ARG A 61 25.69 -0.98 9.16
CA ARG A 61 26.66 -1.73 9.97
C ARG A 61 28.00 -1.97 9.24
N ASP A 62 27.93 -2.01 7.90
CA ASP A 62 29.06 -2.29 7.03
C ASP A 62 28.80 -1.74 5.61
N GLU A 63 29.84 -1.77 4.78
CA GLU A 63 29.78 -1.31 3.38
C GLU A 63 28.84 -2.19 2.54
N VAL A 64 28.74 -3.48 2.80
CA VAL A 64 27.84 -4.39 2.08
C VAL A 64 26.38 -3.98 2.30
N ALA A 65 26.00 -3.66 3.54
CA ALA A 65 24.68 -3.17 3.87
C ALA A 65 24.38 -1.83 3.18
N ARG A 66 25.37 -0.92 3.11
CA ARG A 66 25.24 0.36 2.43
C ARG A 66 25.02 0.19 0.92
N VAL A 67 25.83 -0.65 0.27
CA VAL A 67 25.70 -0.94 -1.17
C VAL A 67 24.36 -1.59 -1.47
N ARG A 68 23.92 -2.53 -0.63
CA ARG A 68 22.63 -3.19 -0.77
C ARG A 68 21.46 -2.20 -0.71
N TYR A 69 21.51 -1.29 0.25
CA TYR A 69 20.52 -0.23 0.37
C TYR A 69 20.50 0.65 -0.89
N GLN A 70 21.68 1.07 -1.37
CA GLN A 70 21.76 1.93 -2.55
C GLN A 70 21.18 1.25 -3.79
N GLN A 71 21.51 -0.02 -4.03
CA GLN A 71 20.95 -0.81 -5.13
C GLN A 71 19.41 -0.93 -5.04
N TRP A 72 18.90 -1.18 -3.83
CA TRP A 72 17.47 -1.20 -3.60
C TRP A 72 16.84 0.18 -3.88
N PHE A 73 17.44 1.25 -3.37
CA PHE A 73 16.96 2.61 -3.53
C PHE A 73 16.88 3.01 -5.01
N ASP A 74 17.93 2.76 -5.78
CA ASP A 74 18.00 3.08 -7.20
C ASP A 74 16.92 2.31 -7.98
N ALA A 75 16.76 1.02 -7.71
CA ALA A 75 15.75 0.19 -8.33
C ALA A 75 14.33 0.67 -8.02
N MET A 76 14.03 0.99 -6.75
CA MET A 76 12.71 1.46 -6.33
C MET A 76 12.43 2.88 -6.83
N SER A 77 13.45 3.76 -6.85
CA SER A 77 13.34 5.11 -7.41
C SER A 77 12.96 5.06 -8.89
N ALA A 78 13.62 4.22 -9.68
CA ALA A 78 13.29 4.04 -11.09
C ALA A 78 11.82 3.55 -11.28
N ARG A 79 11.37 2.58 -10.49
CA ARG A 79 9.99 2.04 -10.55
C ARG A 79 8.93 3.07 -10.13
N LEU A 80 9.26 3.94 -9.17
CA LEU A 80 8.35 4.97 -8.65
C LEU A 80 8.29 6.24 -9.48
N LYS A 81 9.23 6.49 -10.38
CA LYS A 81 9.36 7.75 -11.13
C LYS A 81 8.07 8.24 -11.78
N ARG A 82 7.24 7.32 -12.29
CA ARG A 82 5.94 7.68 -12.91
C ARG A 82 4.87 8.09 -11.89
N ARG A 83 4.95 7.58 -10.66
CA ARG A 83 3.96 7.85 -9.60
C ARG A 83 4.38 9.00 -8.69
N LEU A 84 5.67 9.15 -8.46
CA LEU A 84 6.30 10.23 -7.72
C LEU A 84 7.37 10.88 -8.61
N PRO A 85 6.98 11.74 -9.55
CA PRO A 85 7.90 12.31 -10.55
C PRO A 85 8.92 13.29 -9.96
N ASP A 86 8.57 13.99 -8.88
CA ASP A 86 9.48 14.87 -8.18
C ASP A 86 10.57 14.08 -7.44
N ASP A 87 11.83 14.36 -7.78
CA ASP A 87 12.98 13.59 -7.30
C ASP A 87 13.19 13.74 -5.79
N GLN A 88 12.96 14.94 -5.26
CA GLN A 88 13.13 15.18 -3.83
C GLN A 88 12.05 14.44 -3.04
N THR A 89 10.79 14.58 -3.40
CA THR A 89 9.67 13.87 -2.76
C THR A 89 9.86 12.36 -2.84
N ARG A 90 10.34 11.84 -3.98
CA ARG A 90 10.58 10.41 -4.16
C ARG A 90 11.72 9.91 -3.28
N THR A 91 12.78 10.69 -3.14
CA THR A 91 13.91 10.39 -2.24
C THR A 91 13.45 10.34 -0.79
N GLU A 92 12.81 11.40 -0.30
CA GLU A 92 12.29 11.48 1.07
C GLU A 92 11.30 10.34 1.36
N PHE A 93 10.46 9.99 0.38
CA PHE A 93 9.50 8.90 0.51
C PHE A 93 10.19 7.54 0.66
N LEU A 94 11.18 7.24 -0.19
CA LEU A 94 11.89 5.96 -0.15
C LEU A 94 12.72 5.80 1.11
N GLU A 95 13.41 6.86 1.55
CA GLU A 95 14.17 6.88 2.80
C GLU A 95 13.23 6.61 3.99
N SER A 96 12.10 7.32 4.04
CA SER A 96 11.11 7.14 5.10
C SER A 96 10.46 5.75 5.07
N ALA A 97 10.11 5.24 3.90
CA ALA A 97 9.50 3.92 3.73
C ALA A 97 10.48 2.80 4.13
N TRP A 98 11.73 2.89 3.71
CA TRP A 98 12.77 1.96 4.13
C TRP A 98 12.94 1.96 5.65
N TYR A 99 13.11 3.16 6.22
CA TYR A 99 13.33 3.31 7.65
C TYR A 99 12.16 2.73 8.47
N GLU A 100 10.92 3.15 8.18
CA GLU A 100 9.76 2.73 8.96
C GLU A 100 9.43 1.24 8.75
N ALA A 101 9.65 0.69 7.56
CA ALA A 101 9.52 -0.73 7.30
C ALA A 101 10.55 -1.55 8.11
N THR A 102 11.83 -1.20 8.00
CA THR A 102 12.91 -1.93 8.68
C THR A 102 12.79 -1.81 10.21
N ARG A 103 12.43 -0.64 10.73
CA ARG A 103 12.17 -0.42 12.15
C ARG A 103 11.04 -1.30 12.68
N ALA A 104 10.00 -1.49 11.89
CA ALA A 104 8.87 -2.36 12.22
C ALA A 104 9.13 -3.83 11.91
N GLY A 105 10.32 -4.22 11.43
CA GLY A 105 10.63 -5.59 11.04
C GLY A 105 9.81 -6.07 9.83
N LEU A 106 9.46 -5.15 8.92
CA LEU A 106 8.72 -5.43 7.69
C LEU A 106 9.66 -5.41 6.47
N ASP A 107 9.31 -6.16 5.44
CA ASP A 107 9.94 -6.02 4.14
C ASP A 107 9.54 -4.68 3.48
N PRO A 108 10.51 -3.83 3.06
CA PRO A 108 10.19 -2.56 2.41
C PRO A 108 9.36 -2.72 1.13
N GLY A 109 9.55 -3.80 0.36
CA GLY A 109 8.75 -4.09 -0.83
C GLY A 109 7.30 -4.39 -0.48
N LEU A 110 7.04 -5.12 0.63
CA LEU A 110 5.69 -5.34 1.15
C LEU A 110 5.01 -4.00 1.47
N VAL A 111 5.72 -3.09 2.15
CA VAL A 111 5.18 -1.76 2.50
C VAL A 111 4.87 -0.96 1.22
N LEU A 112 5.75 -0.98 0.21
CA LEU A 112 5.49 -0.34 -1.08
C LEU A 112 4.27 -0.96 -1.78
N GLY A 113 4.14 -2.29 -1.77
CA GLY A 113 2.98 -3.00 -2.33
C GLY A 113 1.66 -2.60 -1.65
N LEU A 114 1.67 -2.51 -0.32
CA LEU A 114 0.52 -2.05 0.46
C LEU A 114 0.15 -0.61 0.11
N ILE A 115 1.12 0.31 0.07
CA ILE A 115 0.88 1.71 -0.30
C ILE A 115 0.32 1.83 -1.72
N GLN A 116 0.76 0.97 -2.65
CA GLN A 116 0.19 0.93 -3.99
C GLN A 116 -1.31 0.64 -3.96
N VAL A 117 -1.75 -0.31 -3.16
CA VAL A 117 -3.15 -0.70 -3.03
C VAL A 117 -3.95 0.36 -2.28
N GLU A 118 -3.40 0.91 -1.20
CA GLU A 118 -4.10 1.85 -0.32
C GLU A 118 -4.34 3.22 -0.96
N SER A 119 -3.32 3.79 -1.57
CA SER A 119 -3.39 5.18 -2.02
C SER A 119 -2.89 5.41 -3.45
N ALA A 120 -2.32 4.40 -4.10
CA ALA A 120 -1.52 4.56 -5.32
C ALA A 120 -0.46 5.66 -5.16
N TYR A 121 0.18 5.75 -4.00
CA TYR A 121 1.20 6.75 -3.61
C TYR A 121 0.69 8.19 -3.52
N ARG A 122 -0.60 8.41 -3.29
CA ARG A 122 -1.16 9.76 -3.12
C ARG A 122 -1.08 10.21 -1.66
N LYS A 123 -0.25 11.21 -1.40
CA LYS A 123 -0.03 11.76 -0.06
C LYS A 123 -1.31 12.20 0.66
N TYR A 124 -2.21 12.81 -0.07
CA TYR A 124 -3.45 13.39 0.46
C TYR A 124 -4.68 12.54 0.17
N ALA A 125 -4.50 11.23 -0.05
CA ALA A 125 -5.63 10.34 -0.24
C ALA A 125 -6.53 10.30 1.00
N VAL A 126 -7.84 10.35 0.78
CA VAL A 126 -8.86 10.17 1.81
C VAL A 126 -9.90 9.21 1.27
N SER A 127 -10.19 8.12 2.02
CA SER A 127 -11.23 7.18 1.65
C SER A 127 -12.62 7.68 2.08
N MET A 128 -13.67 7.03 1.59
CA MET A 128 -15.06 7.34 1.99
C MET A 128 -15.29 7.18 3.50
N VAL A 129 -14.55 6.31 4.16
CA VAL A 129 -14.63 6.10 5.63
C VAL A 129 -13.63 6.96 6.40
N GLY A 130 -12.88 7.84 5.71
CA GLY A 130 -12.00 8.83 6.33
C GLY A 130 -10.57 8.37 6.60
N ALA A 131 -10.14 7.21 6.07
CA ALA A 131 -8.74 6.79 6.14
C ALA A 131 -7.85 7.77 5.36
N ARG A 132 -6.59 7.99 5.81
CA ARG A 132 -5.76 9.10 5.35
C ARG A 132 -4.36 8.70 4.94
N GLY A 133 -3.86 9.37 3.93
CA GLY A 133 -2.47 9.37 3.50
C GLY A 133 -2.03 8.11 2.77
N TYR A 134 -0.72 7.94 2.66
CA TYR A 134 -0.09 6.86 1.89
C TYR A 134 -0.57 5.46 2.26
N MET A 135 -0.63 5.15 3.57
CA MET A 135 -1.02 3.84 4.09
C MET A 135 -2.48 3.80 4.58
N GLN A 136 -3.29 4.81 4.24
CA GLN A 136 -4.72 4.90 4.58
C GLN A 136 -5.02 4.57 6.05
N VAL A 137 -4.31 5.26 6.94
CA VAL A 137 -4.47 5.10 8.39
C VAL A 137 -5.78 5.73 8.85
N MET A 138 -6.57 4.99 9.63
CA MET A 138 -7.81 5.51 10.22
C MET A 138 -7.54 6.52 11.33
N PRO A 139 -8.25 7.66 11.37
CA PRO A 139 -8.00 8.72 12.34
C PRO A 139 -8.15 8.33 13.82
N PHE A 140 -8.91 7.30 14.14
CA PHE A 140 -9.04 6.83 15.53
C PHE A 140 -7.69 6.39 16.13
N TRP A 141 -6.76 5.88 15.29
CA TRP A 141 -5.45 5.48 15.74
C TRP A 141 -4.67 6.61 16.42
N THR A 142 -4.86 7.86 15.97
CA THR A 142 -4.20 9.00 16.62
C THR A 142 -4.66 9.23 18.06
N LYS A 143 -5.87 8.80 18.40
CA LYS A 143 -6.38 8.83 19.78
C LYS A 143 -5.89 7.64 20.59
N VAL A 144 -5.83 6.45 19.96
CA VAL A 144 -5.51 5.19 20.65
C VAL A 144 -4.04 5.12 21.01
N ILE A 145 -3.13 5.56 20.11
CA ILE A 145 -1.68 5.38 20.24
C ILE A 145 -0.86 6.65 19.97
N GLY A 146 -1.47 7.81 19.87
CA GLY A 146 -0.80 9.06 19.53
C GLY A 146 -1.29 10.26 20.34
N ASP A 147 -1.12 11.42 19.75
CA ASP A 147 -1.42 12.74 20.34
C ASP A 147 -2.80 13.31 19.93
N SER A 148 -3.67 12.49 19.34
CA SER A 148 -4.97 12.88 18.78
C SER A 148 -4.89 13.82 17.57
N ASN A 149 -3.70 14.09 17.02
CA ASN A 149 -3.52 14.95 15.87
C ASN A 149 -3.85 14.24 14.55
N ARG A 150 -5.12 14.24 14.17
CA ARG A 150 -5.59 13.61 12.93
C ARG A 150 -5.00 14.23 11.66
N ARG A 151 -4.51 15.48 11.70
CA ARG A 151 -3.89 16.14 10.53
C ARG A 151 -2.50 15.61 10.26
N ALA A 152 -1.80 15.16 11.30
CA ALA A 152 -0.48 14.55 11.18
C ALA A 152 -0.46 13.30 10.29
N LEU A 153 -1.61 12.64 10.05
CA LEU A 153 -1.71 11.52 9.11
C LEU A 153 -1.50 11.92 7.64
N PHE A 154 -1.38 13.20 7.31
CA PHE A 154 -0.95 13.68 6.00
C PHE A 154 0.55 14.01 5.95
N ASP A 155 1.23 14.01 7.09
CA ASP A 155 2.68 14.02 7.11
C ASP A 155 3.21 12.65 6.65
N MET A 156 4.16 12.66 5.73
CA MET A 156 4.66 11.45 5.08
C MET A 156 5.19 10.45 6.09
N GLN A 157 6.14 10.89 6.90
CA GLN A 157 6.81 10.01 7.83
C GLN A 157 5.88 9.52 8.93
N THR A 158 5.06 10.42 9.48
CA THR A 158 4.06 10.08 10.48
C THR A 158 3.10 9.02 9.96
N ASN A 159 2.60 9.17 8.74
CA ASN A 159 1.70 8.20 8.12
C ASN A 159 2.34 6.81 7.95
N LEU A 160 3.57 6.77 7.42
CA LEU A 160 4.33 5.53 7.27
C LEU A 160 4.61 4.87 8.61
N ARG A 161 4.95 5.66 9.64
CA ARG A 161 5.18 5.18 11.00
C ARG A 161 3.96 4.51 11.59
N TYR A 162 2.80 5.17 11.54
CA TYR A 162 1.55 4.58 11.99
C TYR A 162 1.22 3.30 11.21
N GLY A 163 1.24 3.37 9.88
CA GLY A 163 0.89 2.23 9.04
C GLY A 163 1.77 1.01 9.26
N CYS A 164 3.10 1.20 9.32
CA CYS A 164 4.04 0.10 9.55
C CYS A 164 3.88 -0.49 10.96
N SER A 165 3.72 0.35 11.99
CA SER A 165 3.53 -0.12 13.37
C SER A 165 2.22 -0.91 13.53
N ILE A 166 1.13 -0.43 12.93
CA ILE A 166 -0.17 -1.12 12.95
C ILE A 166 -0.10 -2.44 12.18
N LEU A 167 0.53 -2.46 11.00
CA LEU A 167 0.69 -3.70 10.25
C LEU A 167 1.52 -4.73 11.03
N ARG A 168 2.63 -4.30 11.65
CA ARG A 168 3.45 -5.17 12.50
C ARG A 168 2.65 -5.77 13.64
N MET A 169 1.90 -4.92 14.36
CA MET A 169 1.01 -5.38 15.43
C MET A 169 0.04 -6.46 14.94
N TYR A 170 -0.61 -6.24 13.80
CA TYR A 170 -1.55 -7.24 13.25
C TYR A 170 -0.85 -8.54 12.84
N ILE A 171 0.38 -8.46 12.31
CA ILE A 171 1.17 -9.67 12.02
C ILE A 171 1.46 -10.44 13.32
N ASP A 172 1.80 -9.75 14.40
CA ASP A 172 2.06 -10.37 15.71
C ASP A 172 0.77 -10.98 16.29
N MET A 173 -0.36 -10.27 16.22
CA MET A 173 -1.67 -10.77 16.65
C MET A 173 -2.13 -12.01 15.88
N GLU A 174 -1.75 -12.14 14.61
CA GLU A 174 -2.09 -13.29 13.77
C GLU A 174 -0.98 -14.36 13.77
N GLY A 175 -0.07 -14.34 14.77
CA GLY A 175 0.99 -15.35 14.92
C GLY A 175 1.95 -15.43 13.74
N GLY A 176 2.20 -14.33 13.05
CA GLY A 176 3.02 -14.24 11.85
C GLY A 176 2.26 -14.49 10.53
N ASN A 177 0.98 -14.80 10.57
CA ASN A 177 0.18 -15.01 9.36
C ASN A 177 -0.11 -13.67 8.65
N LEU A 178 0.75 -13.35 7.68
CA LEU A 178 0.66 -12.12 6.90
C LEU A 178 -0.69 -11.97 6.17
N TYR A 179 -1.25 -13.06 5.66
CA TYR A 179 -2.51 -13.02 4.92
C TYR A 179 -3.67 -12.55 5.79
N LEU A 180 -3.79 -13.12 7.00
CA LEU A 180 -4.81 -12.71 7.97
C LEU A 180 -4.54 -11.31 8.51
N ALA A 181 -3.27 -10.95 8.74
CA ALA A 181 -2.87 -9.62 9.18
C ALA A 181 -3.25 -8.52 8.18
N LEU A 182 -3.02 -8.76 6.89
CA LEU A 182 -3.45 -7.84 5.83
C LEU A 182 -4.98 -7.69 5.80
N GLY A 183 -5.72 -8.79 5.94
CA GLY A 183 -7.17 -8.73 6.07
C GLY A 183 -7.63 -7.93 7.28
N ARG A 184 -6.94 -8.05 8.43
CA ARG A 184 -7.21 -7.27 9.64
C ARG A 184 -6.86 -5.79 9.43
N TYR A 185 -5.73 -5.51 8.81
CA TYR A 185 -5.32 -4.14 8.46
C TYR A 185 -6.39 -3.39 7.65
N ASN A 186 -7.01 -4.05 6.68
CA ASN A 186 -8.10 -3.49 5.88
C ASN A 186 -9.48 -3.58 6.55
N GLY A 187 -9.63 -4.27 7.70
CA GLY A 187 -10.92 -4.55 8.34
C GLY A 187 -11.76 -5.60 7.62
N SER A 188 -11.15 -6.42 6.78
CA SER A 188 -11.77 -7.51 6.00
C SER A 188 -11.16 -8.87 6.31
N ARG A 189 -10.78 -9.12 7.58
CA ARG A 189 -10.17 -10.37 8.02
C ARG A 189 -10.95 -11.59 7.50
N GLY A 190 -10.22 -12.53 6.90
CA GLY A 190 -10.79 -13.75 6.32
C GLY A 190 -11.34 -13.60 4.89
N LYS A 191 -11.39 -12.38 4.33
CA LYS A 191 -11.75 -12.14 2.93
C LYS A 191 -10.50 -12.08 2.06
N PRO A 192 -10.51 -12.69 0.84
CA PRO A 192 -9.31 -12.83 0.03
C PRO A 192 -8.93 -11.58 -0.80
N GLU A 193 -9.87 -10.68 -1.08
CA GLU A 193 -9.71 -9.64 -2.07
C GLU A 193 -8.53 -8.71 -1.74
N TYR A 194 -8.50 -8.20 -0.51
CA TYR A 194 -7.47 -7.26 -0.11
C TYR A 194 -6.09 -7.92 0.08
N PRO A 195 -5.96 -9.02 0.85
CA PRO A 195 -4.66 -9.69 0.96
C PRO A 195 -4.09 -10.11 -0.40
N ASN A 196 -4.91 -10.65 -1.31
CA ASN A 196 -4.45 -11.02 -2.65
C ASN A 196 -3.96 -9.80 -3.45
N ALA A 197 -4.67 -8.67 -3.37
CA ALA A 197 -4.26 -7.44 -4.05
C ALA A 197 -2.90 -6.93 -3.54
N VAL A 198 -2.69 -6.91 -2.21
CA VAL A 198 -1.41 -6.49 -1.62
C VAL A 198 -0.27 -7.44 -1.97
N LEU A 199 -0.50 -8.75 -1.86
CA LEU A 199 0.52 -9.76 -2.20
C LEU A 199 0.88 -9.74 -3.69
N ALA A 200 -0.10 -9.50 -4.58
CA ALA A 200 0.16 -9.31 -6.00
C ALA A 200 0.95 -8.01 -6.27
N ALA A 201 0.59 -6.92 -5.58
CA ALA A 201 1.32 -5.66 -5.67
C ALA A 201 2.76 -5.79 -5.14
N TRP A 202 2.97 -6.49 -4.03
CA TRP A 202 4.28 -6.72 -3.44
C TRP A 202 5.28 -7.34 -4.44
N LYS A 203 4.84 -8.30 -5.26
CA LYS A 203 5.70 -8.92 -6.29
C LYS A 203 6.34 -7.90 -7.23
N ASN A 204 5.68 -6.75 -7.48
CA ASN A 204 6.23 -5.68 -8.30
C ASN A 204 7.34 -4.88 -7.60
N TRP A 205 7.44 -5.02 -6.27
CA TRP A 205 8.39 -4.31 -5.40
C TRP A 205 9.45 -5.22 -4.79
N GLU A 206 9.41 -6.53 -5.10
CA GLU A 206 10.48 -7.44 -4.71
C GLU A 206 11.82 -6.96 -5.30
N PHE A 207 12.83 -6.92 -4.46
CA PHE A 207 14.20 -6.65 -4.84
C PHE A 207 15.03 -7.91 -4.64
N LYS A 208 15.30 -8.60 -5.74
CA LYS A 208 16.23 -9.74 -5.75
C LYS A 208 17.61 -9.19 -6.00
N GLN A 209 18.49 -9.39 -5.07
CA GLN A 209 19.90 -9.06 -5.25
C GLN A 209 20.52 -10.13 -6.14
N ASP A 210 21.08 -9.72 -7.29
CA ASP A 210 22.00 -10.57 -8.04
C ASP A 210 23.23 -10.76 -7.14
N VAL A 211 23.33 -11.94 -6.54
CA VAL A 211 24.57 -12.35 -5.85
C VAL A 211 25.60 -12.51 -6.96
N MET A 212 26.38 -11.48 -7.21
CA MET A 212 27.62 -11.67 -7.95
C MET A 212 28.51 -12.55 -7.07
N VAL A 213 28.43 -13.85 -7.28
CA VAL A 213 29.46 -14.78 -6.78
C VAL A 213 30.73 -14.40 -7.51
N SER A 214 31.57 -13.59 -6.86
CA SER A 214 32.94 -13.38 -7.30
C SER A 214 33.66 -14.73 -7.14
N SER A 215 33.65 -15.54 -8.19
CA SER A 215 34.56 -16.68 -8.32
C SER A 215 35.96 -16.11 -8.45
N ARG A 216 36.70 -16.16 -7.37
CA ARG A 216 38.17 -16.10 -7.39
C ARG A 216 38.71 -17.51 -7.31
#